data_f9c1ccc59fc6f6cdc53b41a68ad709f1
#
_entry.id   f9c1ccc59fc6f6cdc53b41a68ad709f1
#
_cell.length_a   1.000
_cell.length_b   1.000
_cell.length_c   1.000
_cell.angle_alpha   90.00
_cell.angle_beta   90.00
_cell.angle_gamma   90.00
#
_symmetry.space_group_name_H-M   'P 1'
#
loop_
_entity.id
_entity.type
_entity.pdbx_description
1 polymer ?
#
loop_
_entity_poly.entity_id
_entity_poly.type
_entity_poly.pdbx_seq_one_letter_code
_entity_poly.pdbx_strand_id
1 'polypeptide(L)'
;PFAANTIGTFKEPFCASIFTLSSHHPFKLPKEYEGVFPQGATDLQRVTPYTDMSLRKFFEQARKSDWYKNTIFVITPDHSTLTGHAPKYKTPIWSTSIPIIFYAPGFIKPGRYNAPVQQLDIMPTLLGLLNYNKPYFAFGRDLNRDSTLLPFVINYGTNQFQLIQGDTLLVRDNKSLVAAYY
;
A
#
# COMPACT_ATOMS: atom_id res chain seq x y z
N PRO A 1 -8.93 11.11 14.21
CA PRO A 1 -10.35 11.22 14.62
C PRO A 1 -11.22 11.86 13.52
N PHE A 2 -10.78 12.99 12.92
CA PHE A 2 -11.58 13.74 11.94
C PHE A 2 -12.11 12.85 10.81
N ALA A 3 -11.24 12.14 10.08
CA ALA A 3 -11.66 11.26 8.97
C ALA A 3 -12.66 10.17 9.42
N ALA A 4 -12.42 9.53 10.59
CA ALA A 4 -13.36 8.52 11.09
C ALA A 4 -14.73 9.09 11.42
N ASN A 5 -14.78 10.31 11.99
CA ASN A 5 -16.05 11.01 12.28
C ASN A 5 -16.76 11.39 10.96
N THR A 6 -16.01 11.90 9.98
CA THR A 6 -16.56 12.26 8.66
C THR A 6 -17.14 11.04 7.93
N ILE A 7 -16.42 9.91 7.92
CA ILE A 7 -16.93 8.66 7.33
C ILE A 7 -18.20 8.20 8.04
N GLY A 8 -18.29 8.38 9.36
CA GLY A 8 -19.50 8.05 10.14
C GLY A 8 -20.77 8.82 9.74
N THR A 9 -20.64 9.87 8.92
CA THR A 9 -21.80 10.59 8.35
C THR A 9 -22.23 10.06 6.98
N PHE A 10 -21.46 9.12 6.40
CA PHE A 10 -21.78 8.59 5.07
C PHE A 10 -22.89 7.56 5.15
N LYS A 11 -23.74 7.56 4.12
CA LYS A 11 -24.73 6.52 3.96
C LYS A 11 -24.08 5.22 3.46
N GLU A 12 -24.34 4.12 4.10
CA GLU A 12 -23.90 2.80 3.65
C GLU A 12 -24.72 2.27 2.46
N PRO A 13 -24.11 1.52 1.52
CA PRO A 13 -22.67 1.23 1.44
C PRO A 13 -21.86 2.42 0.92
N PHE A 14 -20.63 2.58 1.38
CA PHE A 14 -19.73 3.63 0.91
C PHE A 14 -18.34 3.09 0.55
N CYS A 15 -17.63 3.86 -0.29
CA CYS A 15 -16.20 3.70 -0.54
C CYS A 15 -15.52 5.04 -0.25
N ALA A 16 -14.49 5.04 0.58
CA ALA A 16 -13.75 6.25 0.95
C ALA A 16 -12.26 6.05 0.73
N SER A 17 -11.61 7.03 0.12
CA SER A 17 -10.16 7.09 -0.02
C SER A 17 -9.62 8.26 0.80
N ILE A 18 -8.60 7.98 1.62
CA ILE A 18 -7.93 8.99 2.44
C ILE A 18 -6.48 9.05 1.99
N PHE A 19 -6.08 10.18 1.44
CA PHE A 19 -4.70 10.44 1.08
C PHE A 19 -4.05 11.33 2.14
N THR A 20 -2.93 10.87 2.74
CA THR A 20 -2.23 11.58 3.80
C THR A 20 -1.04 12.35 3.24
N LEU A 21 -0.78 13.55 3.73
CA LEU A 21 0.26 14.44 3.21
C LEU A 21 1.48 14.57 4.11
N SER A 22 1.42 14.13 5.37
CA SER A 22 2.47 14.37 6.36
C SER A 22 3.81 13.69 6.01
N SER A 23 3.76 12.60 5.26
CA SER A 23 4.95 11.88 4.78
C SER A 23 5.46 12.35 3.42
N HIS A 24 4.89 13.42 2.86
CA HIS A 24 5.30 14.06 1.62
C HIS A 24 6.22 15.28 1.90
N HIS A 25 7.09 15.59 0.93
CA HIS A 25 7.90 16.81 0.98
C HIS A 25 6.99 18.05 1.17
N PRO A 26 7.34 19.00 2.03
CA PRO A 26 8.61 19.22 2.74
C PRO A 26 8.70 18.57 4.14
N PHE A 27 7.96 17.50 4.41
CA PHE A 27 7.99 16.70 5.65
C PHE A 27 7.76 17.52 6.92
N LYS A 28 6.79 18.45 6.89
CA LYS A 28 6.44 19.31 8.01
C LYS A 28 5.46 18.62 8.94
N LEU A 29 5.76 18.67 10.22
CA LEU A 29 4.82 18.31 11.29
C LEU A 29 3.98 19.54 11.69
N PRO A 30 2.74 19.36 12.18
CA PRO A 30 2.04 20.41 12.88
C PRO A 30 2.86 20.90 14.10
N LYS A 31 2.81 22.19 14.42
CA LYS A 31 3.65 22.81 15.45
C LYS A 31 3.59 22.10 16.80
N GLU A 32 2.42 21.63 17.20
CA GLU A 32 2.20 20.90 18.44
C GLU A 32 2.90 19.54 18.51
N TYR A 33 3.40 19.03 17.39
CA TYR A 33 4.13 17.75 17.31
C TYR A 33 5.61 17.93 16.99
N GLU A 34 6.07 19.17 16.84
CA GLU A 34 7.51 19.43 16.68
C GLU A 34 8.26 19.02 17.95
N GLY A 35 9.31 18.19 17.78
CA GLY A 35 10.10 17.67 18.91
C GLY A 35 9.45 16.55 19.72
N VAL A 36 8.21 16.15 19.43
CA VAL A 36 7.50 15.08 20.17
C VAL A 36 8.01 13.71 19.79
N PHE A 37 8.43 13.52 18.55
CA PHE A 37 8.88 12.22 18.03
C PHE A 37 10.41 12.19 17.87
N PRO A 38 11.01 10.96 17.85
CA PRO A 38 12.43 10.81 17.54
C PRO A 38 12.77 11.44 16.18
N GLN A 39 13.93 12.08 16.12
CA GLN A 39 14.32 12.81 14.90
C GLN A 39 14.53 11.90 13.68
N GLY A 40 14.93 10.64 13.90
CA GLY A 40 15.26 9.74 12.80
C GLY A 40 16.51 10.19 12.01
N ALA A 41 16.96 9.37 11.08
CA ALA A 41 18.13 9.66 10.25
C ALA A 41 17.76 10.41 8.95
N THR A 42 16.48 10.47 8.60
CA THR A 42 15.93 11.18 7.45
C THR A 42 14.69 11.97 7.82
N ASP A 43 14.34 12.96 7.00
CA ASP A 43 13.09 13.70 7.17
C ASP A 43 11.86 12.80 7.15
N LEU A 44 11.84 11.79 6.27
CA LEU A 44 10.75 10.81 6.22
C LEU A 44 10.65 10.03 7.54
N GLN A 45 11.77 9.55 8.10
CA GLN A 45 11.77 8.84 9.38
C GLN A 45 11.30 9.72 10.54
N ARG A 46 11.54 11.02 10.47
CA ARG A 46 11.06 11.99 11.47
C ARG A 46 9.53 12.12 11.45
N VAL A 47 8.88 12.09 10.29
CA VAL A 47 7.42 12.28 10.16
C VAL A 47 6.62 10.97 10.22
N THR A 48 7.26 9.81 9.99
CA THR A 48 6.59 8.50 10.02
C THR A 48 5.88 8.19 11.34
N PRO A 49 6.46 8.48 12.55
CA PRO A 49 5.78 8.25 13.81
C PRO A 49 4.50 9.09 13.99
N TYR A 50 4.44 10.27 13.39
CA TYR A 50 3.22 11.08 13.37
C TYR A 50 2.12 10.42 12.52
N THR A 51 2.48 9.86 11.38
CA THR A 51 1.54 9.11 10.53
C THR A 51 1.03 7.86 11.24
N ASP A 52 1.91 7.11 11.91
CA ASP A 52 1.54 5.94 12.73
C ASP A 52 0.58 6.34 13.87
N MET A 53 0.90 7.40 14.62
CA MET A 53 0.02 7.92 15.66
C MET A 53 -1.35 8.35 15.08
N SER A 54 -1.35 8.96 13.90
CA SER A 54 -2.58 9.40 13.24
C SER A 54 -3.46 8.22 12.82
N LEU A 55 -2.87 7.15 12.29
CA LEU A 55 -3.54 5.89 12.01
C LEU A 55 -4.09 5.24 13.28
N ARG A 56 -3.31 5.21 14.35
CA ARG A 56 -3.78 4.71 15.65
C ARG A 56 -5.02 5.44 16.12
N LYS A 57 -4.98 6.79 16.14
CA LYS A 57 -6.12 7.63 16.52
C LYS A 57 -7.32 7.45 15.58
N PHE A 58 -7.09 7.21 14.30
CA PHE A 58 -8.14 6.87 13.34
C PHE A 58 -8.84 5.58 13.75
N PHE A 59 -8.10 4.50 13.97
CA PHE A 59 -8.67 3.20 14.32
C PHE A 59 -9.31 3.19 15.72
N GLU A 60 -8.76 3.92 16.70
CA GLU A 60 -9.37 4.08 18.01
C GLU A 60 -10.75 4.73 17.91
N GLN A 61 -10.93 5.69 17.01
CA GLN A 61 -12.21 6.34 16.77
C GLN A 61 -13.13 5.46 15.91
N ALA A 62 -12.62 4.87 14.84
CA ALA A 62 -13.37 4.01 13.93
C ALA A 62 -14.01 2.81 14.65
N ARG A 63 -13.29 2.19 15.60
CA ARG A 63 -13.80 1.06 16.40
C ARG A 63 -15.06 1.35 17.21
N LYS A 64 -15.41 2.62 17.43
CA LYS A 64 -16.61 3.05 18.13
C LYS A 64 -17.83 3.17 17.20
N SER A 65 -17.62 3.02 15.89
CA SER A 65 -18.65 3.19 14.87
C SER A 65 -19.17 1.84 14.37
N ASP A 66 -20.46 1.77 14.04
CA ASP A 66 -21.12 0.54 13.59
C ASP A 66 -20.53 0.01 12.28
N TRP A 67 -20.17 0.90 11.37
CA TRP A 67 -19.56 0.56 10.07
C TRP A 67 -18.19 -0.14 10.19
N TYR A 68 -17.48 0.00 11.32
CA TYR A 68 -16.13 -0.53 11.48
C TYR A 68 -16.04 -2.04 11.24
N LYS A 69 -16.96 -2.81 11.79
CA LYS A 69 -16.97 -4.29 11.67
C LYS A 69 -17.37 -4.78 10.29
N ASN A 70 -17.98 -3.91 9.49
CA ASN A 70 -18.46 -4.19 8.12
C ASN A 70 -17.60 -3.49 7.07
N THR A 71 -16.33 -3.20 7.39
CA THR A 71 -15.44 -2.45 6.50
C THR A 71 -14.16 -3.22 6.22
N ILE A 72 -13.74 -3.23 4.96
CA ILE A 72 -12.40 -3.65 4.53
C ILE A 72 -11.54 -2.40 4.43
N PHE A 73 -10.47 -2.36 5.22
CA PHE A 73 -9.46 -1.31 5.17
C PHE A 73 -8.30 -1.76 4.31
N VAL A 74 -7.89 -0.93 3.36
CA VAL A 74 -6.65 -1.12 2.59
C VAL A 74 -5.70 0.00 2.93
N ILE A 75 -4.49 -0.36 3.36
CA ILE A 75 -3.47 0.60 3.77
C ILE A 75 -2.23 0.31 2.93
N THR A 76 -1.81 1.30 2.15
CA THR A 76 -0.62 1.23 1.30
C THR A 76 -0.08 2.63 1.05
N PRO A 77 1.24 2.84 0.94
CA PRO A 77 1.77 4.08 0.34
C PRO A 77 1.53 4.08 -1.17
N ASP A 78 1.60 5.26 -1.78
CA ASP A 78 1.52 5.45 -3.23
C ASP A 78 2.80 4.95 -3.94
N HIS A 79 3.97 5.17 -3.33
CA HIS A 79 5.27 4.71 -3.81
C HIS A 79 6.28 4.55 -2.67
N SER A 80 7.43 3.95 -2.99
CA SER A 80 8.59 3.85 -2.10
C SER A 80 9.37 5.17 -2.04
N THR A 81 10.40 5.21 -1.20
CA THR A 81 11.37 6.32 -1.17
C THR A 81 12.76 5.86 -1.62
N LEU A 82 13.46 6.72 -2.34
CA LEU A 82 14.86 6.50 -2.74
C LEU A 82 15.85 6.78 -1.58
N THR A 83 15.39 7.36 -0.48
CA THR A 83 16.21 7.71 0.68
C THR A 83 16.38 6.59 1.70
N GLY A 84 16.06 5.36 1.32
CA GLY A 84 16.19 4.18 2.17
C GLY A 84 17.64 3.94 2.61
N HIS A 85 17.85 3.66 3.92
CA HIS A 85 19.18 3.41 4.47
C HIS A 85 19.62 1.95 4.38
N ALA A 86 18.68 1.01 4.41
CA ALA A 86 19.02 -0.40 4.34
C ALA A 86 19.48 -0.78 2.92
N PRO A 87 20.66 -1.42 2.78
CA PRO A 87 21.22 -1.80 1.47
C PRO A 87 20.26 -2.58 0.58
N LYS A 88 19.43 -3.42 1.17
CA LYS A 88 18.41 -4.20 0.50
C LYS A 88 17.50 -3.33 -0.40
N TYR A 89 17.03 -2.19 0.12
CA TYR A 89 16.11 -1.29 -0.61
C TYR A 89 16.79 -0.41 -1.67
N LYS A 90 18.11 -0.53 -1.81
CA LYS A 90 18.87 0.11 -2.90
C LYS A 90 19.03 -0.79 -4.12
N THR A 91 18.61 -2.04 -4.03
CA THR A 91 18.66 -2.97 -5.17
C THR A 91 17.47 -2.75 -6.10
N PRO A 92 17.61 -3.04 -7.41
CA PRO A 92 16.53 -2.84 -8.38
C PRO A 92 15.21 -3.53 -8.00
N ILE A 93 15.26 -4.74 -7.44
CA ILE A 93 14.07 -5.51 -7.03
C ILE A 93 13.33 -4.84 -5.86
N TRP A 94 14.06 -4.31 -4.87
CA TRP A 94 13.48 -3.82 -3.64
C TRP A 94 13.26 -2.30 -3.59
N SER A 95 13.82 -1.55 -4.55
CA SER A 95 13.74 -0.09 -4.58
C SER A 95 12.31 0.43 -4.74
N THR A 96 11.43 -0.35 -5.36
CA THR A 96 10.00 -0.02 -5.53
C THR A 96 9.08 -0.76 -4.56
N SER A 97 9.66 -1.53 -3.63
CA SER A 97 8.88 -2.35 -2.69
C SER A 97 8.15 -1.50 -1.67
N ILE A 98 6.84 -1.74 -1.56
CA ILE A 98 5.93 -1.10 -0.61
C ILE A 98 5.04 -2.15 0.07
N PRO A 99 4.56 -1.91 1.30
CA PRO A 99 3.57 -2.79 1.92
C PRO A 99 2.17 -2.53 1.35
N ILE A 100 1.37 -3.60 1.21
CA ILE A 100 -0.08 -3.54 0.99
C ILE A 100 -0.74 -4.35 2.11
N ILE A 101 -1.60 -3.71 2.89
CA ILE A 101 -2.26 -4.33 4.04
C ILE A 101 -3.77 -4.34 3.79
N PHE A 102 -4.37 -5.52 3.82
CA PHE A 102 -5.82 -5.70 3.86
C PHE A 102 -6.21 -6.04 5.30
N TYR A 103 -7.10 -5.26 5.88
CA TYR A 103 -7.57 -5.45 7.24
C TYR A 103 -9.09 -5.35 7.29
N ALA A 104 -9.75 -6.42 7.76
CA ALA A 104 -11.17 -6.43 8.02
C ALA A 104 -11.44 -7.24 9.30
N PRO A 105 -11.85 -6.58 10.40
CA PRO A 105 -11.99 -7.24 11.69
C PRO A 105 -13.04 -8.36 11.65
N GLY A 106 -12.61 -9.57 12.03
CA GLY A 106 -13.48 -10.75 12.05
C GLY A 106 -13.72 -11.42 10.69
N PHE A 107 -13.26 -10.83 9.59
CA PHE A 107 -13.43 -11.34 8.22
C PHE A 107 -12.11 -11.83 7.60
N ILE A 108 -11.04 -11.03 7.65
CA ILE A 108 -9.74 -11.42 7.14
C ILE A 108 -8.90 -11.99 8.29
N LYS A 109 -8.45 -13.23 8.14
CA LYS A 109 -7.53 -13.87 9.10
C LYS A 109 -6.14 -13.25 8.98
N PRO A 110 -5.42 -13.03 10.11
CA PRO A 110 -4.03 -12.61 10.06
C PRO A 110 -3.16 -13.58 9.25
N GLY A 111 -2.31 -13.04 8.40
CA GLY A 111 -1.42 -13.82 7.56
C GLY A 111 -0.51 -12.92 6.75
N ARG A 112 0.43 -13.53 6.03
CA ARG A 112 1.33 -12.86 5.10
C ARG A 112 1.29 -13.54 3.74
N TYR A 113 1.13 -12.75 2.71
CA TYR A 113 1.26 -13.19 1.33
C TYR A 113 2.71 -12.94 0.88
N ASN A 114 3.43 -13.99 0.51
CA ASN A 114 4.88 -13.91 0.24
C ASN A 114 5.24 -13.81 -1.25
N ALA A 115 4.27 -13.97 -2.14
CA ALA A 115 4.54 -13.81 -3.57
C ALA A 115 4.55 -12.33 -3.98
N PRO A 116 5.17 -11.97 -5.12
CA PRO A 116 5.11 -10.62 -5.66
C PRO A 116 3.68 -10.16 -5.91
N VAL A 117 3.36 -8.95 -5.43
CA VAL A 117 2.06 -8.28 -5.61
C VAL A 117 2.28 -6.83 -6.02
N GLN A 118 1.29 -6.25 -6.66
CA GLN A 118 1.34 -4.86 -7.12
C GLN A 118 0.06 -4.11 -6.76
N GLN A 119 0.10 -2.79 -6.77
CA GLN A 119 -1.06 -1.96 -6.44
C GLN A 119 -2.25 -2.22 -7.36
N LEU A 120 -2.01 -2.63 -8.60
CA LEU A 120 -3.06 -3.02 -9.55
C LEU A 120 -3.89 -4.23 -9.07
N ASP A 121 -3.35 -5.06 -8.17
CA ASP A 121 -4.04 -6.20 -7.58
C ASP A 121 -5.06 -5.78 -6.51
N ILE A 122 -5.01 -4.55 -6.01
CA ILE A 122 -5.90 -4.07 -4.93
C ILE A 122 -7.37 -4.13 -5.34
N MET A 123 -7.72 -3.54 -6.49
CA MET A 123 -9.11 -3.49 -6.94
C MET A 123 -9.72 -4.88 -7.18
N PRO A 124 -9.12 -5.78 -7.98
CA PRO A 124 -9.69 -7.10 -8.19
C PRO A 124 -9.76 -7.93 -6.90
N THR A 125 -8.78 -7.78 -5.99
CA THR A 125 -8.81 -8.44 -4.69
C THR A 125 -9.97 -7.95 -3.83
N LEU A 126 -10.23 -6.64 -3.78
CA LEU A 126 -11.38 -6.07 -3.09
C LEU A 126 -12.70 -6.57 -3.68
N LEU A 127 -12.82 -6.59 -5.00
CA LEU A 127 -14.03 -7.10 -5.67
C LEU A 127 -14.26 -8.58 -5.37
N GLY A 128 -13.19 -9.39 -5.32
CA GLY A 128 -13.25 -10.78 -4.89
C GLY A 128 -13.71 -10.94 -3.45
N LEU A 129 -13.15 -10.17 -2.51
CA LEU A 129 -13.54 -10.17 -1.09
C LEU A 129 -15.00 -9.74 -0.89
N LEU A 130 -15.51 -8.85 -1.73
CA LEU A 130 -16.90 -8.38 -1.72
C LEU A 130 -17.85 -9.30 -2.49
N ASN A 131 -17.39 -10.42 -3.03
CA ASN A 131 -18.17 -11.34 -3.87
C ASN A 131 -18.82 -10.64 -5.08
N TYR A 132 -18.14 -9.68 -5.68
CA TYR A 132 -18.64 -8.98 -6.87
C TYR A 132 -18.69 -9.94 -8.07
N ASN A 133 -19.87 -10.11 -8.66
CA ASN A 133 -20.13 -11.15 -9.66
C ASN A 133 -20.41 -10.63 -11.08
N LYS A 134 -20.21 -9.33 -11.32
CA LYS A 134 -20.37 -8.76 -12.67
C LYS A 134 -19.03 -8.70 -13.39
N PRO A 135 -19.01 -8.79 -14.74
CA PRO A 135 -17.78 -8.59 -15.52
C PRO A 135 -17.15 -7.23 -15.23
N TYR A 136 -15.84 -7.21 -15.09
CA TYR A 136 -15.03 -6.00 -14.99
C TYR A 136 -13.67 -6.22 -15.66
N PHE A 137 -12.99 -5.14 -15.98
CA PHE A 137 -11.64 -5.15 -16.51
C PHE A 137 -10.64 -4.71 -15.44
N ALA A 138 -9.53 -5.45 -15.30
CA ALA A 138 -8.42 -5.10 -14.43
C ALA A 138 -7.10 -5.57 -15.04
N PHE A 139 -6.02 -4.82 -14.84
CA PHE A 139 -4.66 -5.25 -15.15
C PHE A 139 -4.07 -6.11 -14.03
N GLY A 140 -4.57 -5.98 -12.82
CA GLY A 140 -4.20 -6.78 -11.67
C GLY A 140 -5.03 -8.06 -11.55
N ARG A 141 -4.76 -8.84 -10.54
CA ARG A 141 -5.39 -10.13 -10.24
C ARG A 141 -5.99 -10.14 -8.83
N ASP A 142 -6.97 -11.00 -8.62
CA ASP A 142 -7.53 -11.27 -7.30
C ASP A 142 -6.58 -12.20 -6.51
N LEU A 143 -6.00 -11.68 -5.44
CA LEU A 143 -5.04 -12.42 -4.61
C LEU A 143 -5.68 -13.55 -3.78
N ASN A 144 -7.03 -13.59 -3.67
CA ASN A 144 -7.76 -14.62 -2.94
C ASN A 144 -8.15 -15.80 -3.83
N ARG A 145 -8.02 -15.68 -5.15
CA ARG A 145 -8.32 -16.76 -6.08
C ARG A 145 -7.04 -17.48 -6.45
N ASP A 146 -7.10 -18.81 -6.43
CA ASP A 146 -6.05 -19.62 -7.02
C ASP A 146 -5.89 -19.23 -8.49
N SER A 147 -4.73 -18.71 -8.81
CA SER A 147 -4.35 -18.38 -10.17
C SER A 147 -3.36 -19.42 -10.66
N THR A 148 -3.62 -19.99 -11.83
CA THR A 148 -2.64 -20.82 -12.55
C THR A 148 -1.47 -20.00 -13.09
N LEU A 149 -1.59 -18.67 -13.06
CA LEU A 149 -0.53 -17.76 -13.48
C LEU A 149 0.45 -17.52 -12.33
N LEU A 150 1.74 -17.61 -12.65
CA LEU A 150 2.79 -17.24 -11.70
C LEU A 150 2.65 -15.77 -11.31
N PRO A 151 2.76 -15.46 -10.02
CA PRO A 151 2.74 -14.09 -9.53
C PRO A 151 3.81 -13.22 -10.19
N PHE A 152 3.42 -12.05 -10.67
CA PHE A 152 4.33 -11.09 -11.30
C PHE A 152 4.00 -9.65 -10.91
N VAL A 153 4.98 -8.78 -11.05
CA VAL A 153 4.87 -7.32 -10.90
C VAL A 153 5.47 -6.66 -12.13
N ILE A 154 4.79 -5.64 -12.64
CA ILE A 154 5.31 -4.79 -13.72
C ILE A 154 5.45 -3.37 -13.18
N ASN A 155 6.65 -2.82 -13.30
CA ASN A 155 6.95 -1.42 -13.04
C ASN A 155 7.44 -0.74 -14.32
N TYR A 156 7.27 0.58 -14.38
CA TYR A 156 7.86 1.42 -15.41
C TYR A 156 8.49 2.64 -14.77
N GLY A 157 9.73 2.89 -15.07
CA GLY A 157 10.47 4.05 -14.58
C GLY A 157 11.78 4.21 -15.35
N THR A 158 12.29 5.44 -15.45
CA THR A 158 13.54 5.76 -16.18
C THR A 158 13.58 5.20 -17.62
N ASN A 159 12.43 5.26 -18.32
CA ASN A 159 12.23 4.71 -19.68
C ASN A 159 12.49 3.19 -19.81
N GLN A 160 12.31 2.45 -18.71
CA GLN A 160 12.49 1.01 -18.67
C GLN A 160 11.28 0.33 -18.07
N PHE A 161 10.93 -0.83 -18.61
CA PHE A 161 10.00 -1.76 -18.01
C PHE A 161 10.76 -2.74 -17.13
N GLN A 162 10.19 -3.03 -15.97
CA GLN A 162 10.69 -4.03 -15.04
C GLN A 162 9.61 -5.07 -14.84
N LEU A 163 9.95 -6.35 -15.06
CA LEU A 163 9.09 -7.50 -14.76
C LEU A 163 9.75 -8.29 -13.64
N ILE A 164 9.06 -8.40 -12.52
CA ILE A 164 9.46 -9.25 -11.40
C ILE A 164 8.55 -10.47 -11.38
N GLN A 165 9.15 -11.68 -11.41
CA GLN A 165 8.42 -12.94 -11.28
C GLN A 165 9.27 -13.93 -10.46
N GLY A 166 8.71 -14.39 -9.33
CA GLY A 166 9.51 -15.13 -8.34
C GLY A 166 10.70 -14.29 -7.87
N ASP A 167 11.90 -14.83 -7.98
CA ASP A 167 13.16 -14.18 -7.62
C ASP A 167 13.85 -13.51 -8.82
N THR A 168 13.23 -13.51 -9.97
CA THR A 168 13.81 -12.97 -11.21
C THR A 168 13.28 -11.57 -11.49
N LEU A 169 14.17 -10.63 -11.79
CA LEU A 169 13.87 -9.31 -12.34
C LEU A 169 14.42 -9.21 -13.75
N LEU A 170 13.56 -8.92 -14.70
CA LEU A 170 13.92 -8.55 -16.07
C LEU A 170 13.75 -7.04 -16.25
N VAL A 171 14.75 -6.39 -16.81
CA VAL A 171 14.72 -4.97 -17.15
C VAL A 171 14.83 -4.81 -18.66
N ARG A 172 13.88 -4.11 -19.26
CA ARG A 172 13.80 -3.89 -20.71
C ARG A 172 13.58 -2.42 -21.02
N ASP A 173 14.29 -1.90 -21.98
CA ASP A 173 13.93 -0.63 -22.64
C ASP A 173 13.02 -0.91 -23.87
N ASN A 174 12.74 0.12 -24.66
CA ASN A 174 11.88 -0.01 -25.85
C ASN A 174 12.53 -0.83 -26.98
N LYS A 175 13.81 -1.19 -26.90
CA LYS A 175 14.56 -1.86 -27.95
C LYS A 175 14.98 -3.27 -27.58
N SER A 176 15.46 -3.48 -26.35
CA SER A 176 16.13 -4.72 -25.96
C SER A 176 15.99 -5.02 -24.46
N LEU A 177 16.32 -6.26 -24.11
CA LEU A 177 16.58 -6.64 -22.71
C LEU A 177 17.89 -5.95 -22.27
N VAL A 178 17.79 -5.15 -21.20
CA VAL A 178 18.93 -4.39 -20.65
C VAL A 178 19.65 -5.20 -19.58
N ALA A 179 18.90 -5.86 -18.69
CA ALA A 179 19.46 -6.64 -17.59
C ALA A 179 18.51 -7.74 -17.13
N ALA A 180 19.06 -8.80 -16.54
CA ALA A 180 18.34 -9.82 -15.79
C ALA A 180 19.07 -10.05 -14.46
N TYR A 181 18.31 -10.17 -13.37
CA TYR A 181 18.81 -10.42 -12.02
C TYR A 181 18.08 -11.66 -11.45
N TYR A 182 18.82 -12.49 -10.74
CA TYR A 182 18.36 -13.75 -10.15
C TYR A 182 18.64 -13.77 -8.64
#